data_3c024dc444ba1379ed1f50448a14c7f5
#
_entry.id   3c024dc444ba1379ed1f50448a14c7f5
#
_cell.length_a   1.000
_cell.length_b   1.000
_cell.length_c   1.000
_cell.angle_alpha   90.00
_cell.angle_beta   90.00
_cell.angle_gamma   90.00
#
_symmetry.space_group_name_H-M   'P 1'
#
loop_
_entity.id
_entity.type
_entity.pdbx_description
1 polymer ?
#
loop_
_entity_poly.entity_id
_entity_poly.type
_entity_poly.pdbx_seq_one_letter_code
_entity_poly.pdbx_strand_id
1 'polypeptide(L)'
;MSTKADKWLIVVNVFAASKRAGSVWKKAAALLDDARVPYHVRFTGSPDNATTLSFKAAQEGYRRFVAVGGDGTVHDVLNGIASYVSQAEGVILSDFTLAVLPVGSGNDCG
;
A
#
# COMPACT_ATOMS: atom_id res chain seq x y z
N MET A 1 -18.53 10.28 -9.61
CA MET A 1 -17.10 10.39 -9.96
C MET A 1 -16.25 9.98 -8.78
N SER A 2 -15.30 9.08 -9.01
CA SER A 2 -14.49 8.63 -7.87
C SER A 2 -13.38 9.61 -7.57
N THR A 3 -13.14 9.82 -6.28
CA THR A 3 -12.04 10.65 -5.80
C THR A 3 -10.89 9.74 -5.38
N LYS A 4 -9.77 10.33 -5.03
CA LYS A 4 -8.65 9.53 -4.53
C LYS A 4 -9.02 8.81 -3.24
N ALA A 5 -9.89 9.40 -2.42
CA ALA A 5 -10.34 8.74 -1.19
C ALA A 5 -11.10 7.45 -1.47
N ASP A 6 -11.70 7.31 -2.64
CA ASP A 6 -12.45 6.11 -3.01
C ASP A 6 -11.59 5.05 -3.69
N LYS A 7 -10.36 5.37 -4.02
CA LYS A 7 -9.46 4.45 -4.69
C LYS A 7 -8.50 3.84 -3.70
N TRP A 8 -8.11 2.60 -3.97
CA TRP A 8 -7.05 1.96 -3.19
C TRP A 8 -5.70 2.37 -3.74
N LEU A 9 -4.80 2.73 -2.85
CA LEU A 9 -3.40 2.97 -3.21
C LEU A 9 -2.61 1.75 -2.78
N ILE A 10 -2.03 1.07 -3.73
CA ILE A 10 -1.35 -0.19 -3.48
C ILE A 10 0.15 0.05 -3.52
N VAL A 11 0.81 -0.22 -2.41
CA VAL A 11 2.25 -0.03 -2.28
C VAL A 11 2.90 -1.41 -2.33
N VAL A 12 3.68 -1.64 -3.37
CA VAL A 12 4.33 -2.94 -3.61
C VAL A 12 5.82 -2.81 -3.32
N ASN A 13 6.30 -3.59 -2.34
CA ASN A 13 7.73 -3.65 -2.07
C ASN A 13 8.34 -4.70 -2.99
N VAL A 14 9.00 -4.24 -4.05
CA VAL A 14 9.52 -5.13 -5.10
C VAL A 14 10.60 -6.06 -4.62
N PHE A 15 11.21 -5.77 -3.47
CA PHE A 15 12.27 -6.61 -2.94
C PHE A 15 11.79 -7.59 -1.87
N ALA A 16 10.50 -7.54 -1.53
CA ALA A 16 9.98 -8.42 -0.49
C ALA A 16 10.07 -9.88 -0.92
N ALA A 17 10.48 -10.72 0.01
CA ALA A 17 10.57 -12.17 -0.18
C ALA A 17 11.23 -12.55 -1.50
N SER A 18 12.40 -11.98 -1.74
CA SER A 18 13.20 -12.28 -2.93
C SER A 18 12.44 -11.95 -4.22
N LYS A 19 11.75 -10.85 -4.19
CA LYS A 19 11.04 -10.32 -5.35
C LYS A 19 9.73 -11.04 -5.67
N ARG A 20 9.22 -11.83 -4.74
CA ARG A 20 7.93 -12.48 -4.92
C ARG A 20 6.78 -11.49 -4.96
N ALA A 21 7.00 -10.30 -4.41
CA ALA A 21 5.93 -9.31 -4.33
C ALA A 21 5.35 -8.99 -5.71
N GLY A 22 6.19 -8.94 -6.74
CA GLY A 22 5.71 -8.69 -8.09
C GLY A 22 4.75 -9.75 -8.58
N SER A 23 5.05 -11.01 -8.29
CA SER A 23 4.20 -12.13 -8.69
C SER A 23 2.88 -12.12 -7.92
N VAL A 24 2.95 -11.88 -6.62
CA VAL A 24 1.76 -11.78 -5.77
C VAL A 24 0.90 -10.63 -6.24
N TRP A 25 1.53 -9.50 -6.55
CA TRP A 25 0.80 -8.34 -7.01
C TRP A 25 0.07 -8.60 -8.34
N LYS A 26 0.70 -9.30 -9.26
CA LYS A 26 0.05 -9.59 -10.54
C LYS A 26 -1.24 -10.39 -10.36
N LYS A 27 -1.24 -11.35 -9.45
CA LYS A 27 -2.43 -12.14 -9.16
C LYS A 27 -3.51 -11.28 -8.52
N ALA A 28 -3.11 -10.43 -7.59
CA ALA A 28 -4.05 -9.53 -6.92
C ALA A 28 -4.64 -8.54 -7.91
N ALA A 29 -3.83 -8.01 -8.82
CA ALA A 29 -4.29 -7.07 -9.81
C ALA A 29 -5.38 -7.67 -10.69
N ALA A 30 -5.21 -8.92 -11.10
CA ALA A 30 -6.21 -9.59 -11.91
C ALA A 30 -7.54 -9.71 -11.17
N LEU A 31 -7.50 -10.02 -9.88
CA LEU A 31 -8.71 -10.12 -9.08
C LEU A 31 -9.38 -8.76 -8.90
N LEU A 32 -8.59 -7.73 -8.66
CA LEU A 32 -9.12 -6.38 -8.50
C LEU A 32 -9.75 -5.87 -9.79
N ASP A 33 -9.12 -6.17 -10.92
CA ASP A 33 -9.66 -5.78 -12.22
C ASP A 33 -10.97 -6.48 -12.49
N ASP A 34 -11.06 -7.77 -12.18
CA ASP A 34 -12.30 -8.52 -12.34
C ASP A 34 -13.41 -7.95 -11.47
N ALA A 35 -13.08 -7.54 -10.26
CA ALA A 35 -14.05 -6.98 -9.33
C ALA A 35 -14.33 -5.51 -9.61
N ARG A 36 -13.63 -4.92 -10.56
CA ARG A 36 -13.77 -3.51 -10.93
C ARG A 36 -13.51 -2.57 -9.76
N VAL A 37 -12.53 -2.94 -8.93
CA VAL A 37 -12.12 -2.12 -7.80
C VAL A 37 -11.19 -1.02 -8.32
N PRO A 38 -11.47 0.24 -8.06
CA PRO A 38 -10.56 1.31 -8.50
C PRO A 38 -9.31 1.34 -7.64
N TYR A 39 -8.15 1.36 -8.28
CA TYR A 39 -6.89 1.40 -7.56
C TYR A 39 -5.79 2.05 -8.39
N HIS A 40 -4.75 2.51 -7.71
CA HIS A 40 -3.50 2.89 -8.32
C HIS A 40 -2.40 2.11 -7.60
N VAL A 41 -1.32 1.82 -8.29
CA VAL A 41 -0.23 1.06 -7.70
C VAL A 41 1.06 1.88 -7.76
N ARG A 42 1.87 1.76 -6.71
CA ARG A 42 3.19 2.38 -6.67
C ARG A 42 4.18 1.35 -6.14
N PHE A 43 5.32 1.29 -6.80
CA PHE A 43 6.36 0.34 -6.45
C PHE A 43 7.47 1.06 -5.69
N THR A 44 7.98 0.40 -4.66
CA THR A 44 9.10 0.97 -3.92
C THR A 44 10.36 0.91 -4.77
N GLY A 45 11.29 1.78 -4.45
CA GLY A 45 12.55 1.82 -5.15
C GLY A 45 13.33 3.04 -4.73
N SER A 46 14.51 3.23 -5.31
CA SER A 46 15.26 4.43 -5.07
C SER A 46 14.70 5.55 -5.94
N PRO A 47 14.44 6.74 -5.38
CA PRO A 47 14.71 7.09 -3.97
C PRO A 47 13.55 6.80 -3.01
N ASP A 48 12.37 6.47 -3.51
CA ASP A 48 11.19 6.42 -2.66
C ASP A 48 10.97 5.04 -2.06
N ASN A 49 10.98 4.95 -0.73
CA ASN A 49 10.61 3.73 -0.03
C ASN A 49 9.11 3.77 0.31
N ALA A 50 8.62 2.71 0.96
CA ALA A 50 7.20 2.61 1.25
C ALA A 50 6.70 3.72 2.16
N THR A 51 7.53 4.17 3.11
CA THR A 51 7.15 5.26 4.00
C THR A 51 6.92 6.55 3.21
N THR A 52 7.88 6.88 2.34
CA THR A 52 7.78 8.10 1.53
C THR A 52 6.59 8.04 0.57
N LEU A 53 6.41 6.90 -0.10
CA LEU A 53 5.30 6.75 -1.03
C LEU A 53 3.97 6.91 -0.32
N SER A 54 3.84 6.32 0.87
CA SER A 54 2.59 6.38 1.62
C SER A 54 2.31 7.79 2.14
N PHE A 55 3.34 8.49 2.58
CA PHE A 55 3.20 9.86 3.01
C PHE A 55 2.70 10.74 1.86
N LYS A 56 3.35 10.63 0.71
CA LYS A 56 2.95 11.42 -0.45
C LYS A 56 1.54 11.09 -0.89
N ALA A 57 1.18 9.82 -0.89
CA ALA A 57 -0.16 9.42 -1.28
C ALA A 57 -1.22 9.96 -0.33
N ALA A 58 -0.94 9.93 0.98
CA ALA A 58 -1.86 10.50 1.95
C ALA A 58 -2.05 11.99 1.71
N GLN A 59 -0.97 12.70 1.38
CA GLN A 59 -1.06 14.11 1.03
C GLN A 59 -1.94 14.35 -0.18
N GLU A 60 -1.92 13.42 -1.13
CA GLU A 60 -2.71 13.54 -2.36
C GLU A 60 -4.18 13.24 -2.15
N GLY A 61 -4.54 12.67 -1.00
CA GLY A 61 -5.94 12.40 -0.70
C GLY A 61 -6.32 10.94 -0.59
N TYR A 62 -5.39 10.02 -0.80
CA TYR A 62 -5.69 8.60 -0.65
C TYR A 62 -5.98 8.28 0.81
N ARG A 63 -6.97 7.42 1.03
CA ARG A 63 -7.37 7.00 2.39
C ARG A 63 -7.43 5.49 2.53
N ARG A 64 -7.31 4.75 1.43
CA ARG A 64 -7.34 3.29 1.44
C ARG A 64 -6.03 2.78 0.87
N PHE A 65 -5.31 2.01 1.67
CA PHE A 65 -3.98 1.53 1.30
C PHE A 65 -3.91 0.02 1.38
N VAL A 66 -3.14 -0.56 0.47
CA VAL A 66 -2.79 -1.98 0.53
C VAL A 66 -1.28 -2.08 0.54
N ALA A 67 -0.74 -2.77 1.53
CA ALA A 67 0.70 -3.03 1.59
C ALA A 67 0.97 -4.41 1.04
N VAL A 68 1.78 -4.50 0.00
CA VAL A 68 2.17 -5.79 -0.58
C VAL A 68 3.62 -6.05 -0.20
N GLY A 69 3.82 -6.97 0.72
CA GLY A 69 5.15 -7.27 1.25
C GLY A 69 5.06 -7.93 2.60
N GLY A 70 6.13 -7.84 3.37
CA GLY A 70 6.17 -8.40 4.70
C GLY A 70 5.87 -7.37 5.77
N ASP A 71 6.19 -7.74 7.02
CA ASP A 71 5.93 -6.87 8.17
C ASP A 71 6.60 -5.52 8.05
N GLY A 72 7.80 -5.47 7.48
CA GLY A 72 8.51 -4.22 7.31
C GLY A 72 7.78 -3.28 6.38
N THR A 73 7.17 -3.82 5.32
CA THR A 73 6.41 -3.00 4.38
C THR A 73 5.17 -2.41 5.06
N VAL A 74 4.47 -3.23 5.83
CA VAL A 74 3.29 -2.77 6.58
C VAL A 74 3.69 -1.65 7.53
N HIS A 75 4.78 -1.85 8.26
CA HIS A 75 5.27 -0.86 9.20
C HIS A 75 5.61 0.46 8.51
N ASP A 76 6.29 0.36 7.37
CA ASP A 76 6.66 1.55 6.60
C ASP A 76 5.45 2.32 6.09
N VAL A 77 4.44 1.60 5.61
CA VAL A 77 3.21 2.24 5.14
C VAL A 77 2.51 2.94 6.30
N LEU A 78 2.41 2.27 7.45
CA LEU A 78 1.82 2.88 8.63
C LEU A 78 2.58 4.13 9.07
N ASN A 79 3.91 4.08 9.03
CA ASN A 79 4.72 5.24 9.40
C ASN A 79 4.46 6.41 8.47
N GLY A 80 4.33 6.15 7.18
CA GLY A 80 4.03 7.20 6.22
C GLY A 80 2.69 7.86 6.48
N ILE A 81 1.68 7.03 6.73
CA ILE A 81 0.34 7.54 7.03
C ILE A 81 0.35 8.33 8.34
N ALA A 82 1.00 7.77 9.37
CA ALA A 82 1.04 8.43 10.68
C ALA A 82 1.78 9.76 10.60
N SER A 83 2.83 9.83 9.81
CA SER A 83 3.57 11.08 9.62
C SER A 83 2.69 12.16 9.00
N TYR A 84 1.89 11.76 8.02
CA TYR A 84 0.96 12.70 7.42
C TYR A 84 -0.09 13.17 8.44
N VAL A 85 -0.68 12.23 9.17
CA VAL A 85 -1.73 12.56 10.15
C VAL A 85 -1.19 13.52 11.22
N SER A 86 0.07 13.34 11.62
CA SER A 86 0.63 14.17 12.68
C SER A 86 0.76 15.63 12.29
N GLN A 87 0.80 15.93 11.00
CA GLN A 87 0.97 17.31 10.54
C GLN A 87 -0.28 17.87 9.85
N ALA A 88 -1.26 17.05 9.56
CA ALA A 88 -2.46 17.49 8.86
C ALA A 88 -3.55 17.89 9.85
N GLU A 89 -4.24 18.96 9.55
CA GLU A 89 -5.37 19.37 10.38
C GLU A 89 -6.65 18.67 9.90
N GLY A 90 -7.47 18.24 10.86
CA GLY A 90 -8.74 17.65 10.53
C GLY A 90 -8.69 16.23 10.03
N VAL A 91 -7.52 15.60 10.09
CA VAL A 91 -7.34 14.22 9.64
C VAL A 91 -6.87 13.39 10.82
N ILE A 92 -7.51 12.25 11.03
CA ILE A 92 -7.13 11.35 12.10
C ILE A 92 -6.80 9.98 11.52
N LEU A 93 -6.06 9.18 12.28
CA LEU A 93 -5.59 7.89 11.79
C LEU A 93 -6.73 6.95 11.41
N SER A 94 -7.84 7.01 12.12
CA SER A 94 -8.98 6.15 11.82
C SER A 94 -9.70 6.52 10.52
N ASP A 95 -9.31 7.61 9.87
CA ASP A 95 -9.83 7.93 8.53
C ASP A 95 -9.24 7.01 7.47
N PHE A 96 -8.19 6.27 7.81
CA PHE A 96 -7.46 5.44 6.86
C PHE A 96 -7.79 3.97 7.03
N THR A 97 -7.75 3.25 5.92
CA THR A 97 -7.90 1.80 5.89
C THR A 97 -6.61 1.20 5.34
N LEU A 98 -6.10 0.20 6.02
CA LEU A 98 -4.91 -0.49 5.54
C LEU A 98 -5.19 -1.98 5.46
N ALA A 99 -5.08 -2.51 4.26
CA ALA A 99 -5.15 -3.95 4.03
C ALA A 99 -3.75 -4.45 3.75
N VAL A 100 -3.51 -5.71 4.02
CA VAL A 100 -2.19 -6.30 3.85
C VAL A 100 -2.29 -7.48 2.90
N LEU A 101 -1.42 -7.50 1.91
CA LEU A 101 -1.26 -8.64 1.02
C LEU A 101 0.11 -9.22 1.31
N PRO A 102 0.18 -10.23 2.17
CA PRO A 102 1.48 -10.73 2.63
C PRO A 102 2.21 -11.48 1.55
N VAL A 103 3.52 -11.28 1.52
CA VAL A 103 4.40 -12.03 0.65
C VAL A 103 5.27 -12.88 1.56
N GLY A 104 5.00 -14.16 1.58
CA GLY A 104 5.69 -15.05 2.49
C GLY A 104 7.09 -15.38 2.04
N SER A 105 7.84 -15.97 2.94
CA SER A 105 9.18 -16.39 2.64
C SER A 105 9.21 -17.79 2.02
N GLY A 106 8.09 -18.30 1.65
CA GLY A 106 8.03 -19.49 0.85
C GLY A 106 7.51 -20.71 1.55
N ASN A 107 7.38 -20.69 2.85
CA ASN A 107 6.88 -21.84 3.53
C ASN A 107 5.66 -21.56 4.30
N ASP A 108 4.97 -20.61 3.92
CA ASP A 108 3.76 -20.26 4.54
C ASP A 108 2.75 -21.32 4.41
N CYS A 109 3.10 -22.35 3.84
CA CYS A 109 2.28 -23.45 3.73
C CYS A 109 0.90 -23.12 3.59
N GLY A 110 0.86 -22.09 3.31
CA GLY A 110 -0.50 -21.63 3.08
C GLY A 110 -1.25 -22.61 3.11
#